data_f8e1ec2d78888badd9deb91ee09737db
#
_entry.id   f8e1ec2d78888badd9deb91ee09737db
#
_cell.length_a   1.000
_cell.length_b   1.000
_cell.length_c   1.000
_cell.angle_alpha   90.00
_cell.angle_beta   90.00
_cell.angle_gamma   90.00
#
_symmetry.space_group_name_H-M   'P 1'
#
loop_
_entity.id
_entity.type
_entity.pdbx_description
1 polymer ?
#
loop_
_entity_poly.entity_id
_entity_poly.type
_entity_poly.pdbx_seq_one_letter_code
_entity_poly.pdbx_strand_id
1 'polypeptide(L)'
;MDIFEQLENKLIDTIERLEGLQNEKKHWQQEQQTQQAELEALTSQLSQARAQLIERDAEKLRLEQDIQQLNDDNGLLKKDNVRLSHENNEWAAKAESLLDMLQLADA
;
A
#
# COMPACT_ATOMS: atom_id res chain seq x y z
N MET A 1 21.84 -63.96 -36.13
CA MET A 1 20.54 -63.39 -35.96
C MET A 1 19.74 -63.37 -37.23
N ASP A 2 18.53 -63.87 -37.16
CA ASP A 2 17.59 -63.86 -38.27
C ASP A 2 17.11 -62.45 -38.57
N ILE A 3 16.80 -62.14 -39.81
CA ILE A 3 16.29 -60.86 -40.27
C ILE A 3 14.97 -60.52 -39.55
N PHE A 4 14.12 -61.51 -39.31
CA PHE A 4 12.87 -61.37 -38.63
C PHE A 4 13.03 -60.94 -37.14
N GLU A 5 14.03 -61.57 -36.49
CA GLU A 5 14.37 -61.16 -35.12
C GLU A 5 14.89 -59.71 -35.04
N GLN A 6 15.71 -59.32 -36.01
CA GLN A 6 16.20 -57.92 -36.09
C GLN A 6 15.08 -56.92 -36.33
N LEU A 7 14.15 -57.29 -37.22
CA LEU A 7 12.96 -56.46 -37.47
C LEU A 7 12.07 -56.34 -36.25
N GLU A 8 11.85 -57.46 -35.56
CA GLU A 8 11.04 -57.48 -34.32
C GLU A 8 11.67 -56.62 -33.25
N ASN A 9 12.96 -56.69 -33.01
CA ASN A 9 13.69 -55.88 -32.05
C ASN A 9 13.61 -54.39 -32.39
N LYS A 10 13.76 -54.04 -33.67
CA LYS A 10 13.60 -52.63 -34.11
C LYS A 10 12.19 -52.10 -33.91
N LEU A 11 11.19 -52.93 -34.14
CA LEU A 11 9.80 -52.56 -33.88
C LEU A 11 9.54 -52.31 -32.40
N ILE A 12 10.05 -53.19 -31.55
CA ILE A 12 9.92 -53.03 -30.09
C ILE A 12 10.61 -51.76 -29.64
N ASP A 13 11.86 -51.52 -30.09
CA ASP A 13 12.60 -50.30 -29.76
C ASP A 13 11.87 -49.05 -30.23
N THR A 14 11.28 -49.06 -31.41
CA THR A 14 10.53 -47.95 -31.97
C THR A 14 9.26 -47.67 -31.15
N ILE A 15 8.54 -48.73 -30.76
CA ILE A 15 7.34 -48.59 -29.91
C ILE A 15 7.70 -47.99 -28.55
N GLU A 16 8.78 -48.45 -27.91
CA GLU A 16 9.26 -47.93 -26.65
C GLU A 16 9.65 -46.47 -26.75
N ARG A 17 10.32 -46.06 -27.82
CA ARG A 17 10.65 -44.66 -28.09
C ARG A 17 9.42 -43.80 -28.29
N LEU A 18 8.43 -44.33 -29.04
CA LEU A 18 7.16 -43.60 -29.23
C LEU A 18 6.41 -43.42 -27.92
N GLU A 19 6.34 -44.44 -27.07
CA GLU A 19 5.73 -44.34 -25.75
C GLU A 19 6.47 -43.35 -24.87
N GLY A 20 7.79 -43.37 -24.86
CA GLY A 20 8.62 -42.40 -24.14
C GLY A 20 8.36 -40.97 -24.59
N LEU A 21 8.32 -40.76 -25.93
CA LEU A 21 8.03 -39.42 -26.48
C LEU A 21 6.62 -38.95 -26.16
N GLN A 22 5.63 -39.84 -26.18
CA GLN A 22 4.26 -39.50 -25.79
C GLN A 22 4.17 -39.09 -24.31
N ASN A 23 4.90 -39.80 -23.44
CA ASN A 23 4.96 -39.49 -22.01
C ASN A 23 5.65 -38.13 -21.77
N GLU A 24 6.75 -37.88 -22.47
CA GLU A 24 7.43 -36.59 -22.44
C GLU A 24 6.50 -35.47 -22.91
N LYS A 25 5.77 -35.68 -24.00
CA LYS A 25 4.82 -34.71 -24.51
C LYS A 25 3.72 -34.39 -23.50
N LYS A 26 3.17 -35.40 -22.82
CA LYS A 26 2.18 -35.20 -21.76
C LYS A 26 2.77 -34.39 -20.62
N HIS A 27 3.98 -34.70 -20.20
CA HIS A 27 4.67 -33.98 -19.12
C HIS A 27 4.90 -32.52 -19.49
N TRP A 28 5.37 -32.26 -20.70
CA TRP A 28 5.54 -30.89 -21.22
C TRP A 28 4.23 -30.12 -21.28
N GLN A 29 3.15 -30.73 -21.70
CA GLN A 29 1.83 -30.12 -21.76
C GLN A 29 1.34 -29.77 -20.36
N GLN A 30 1.54 -30.66 -19.40
CA GLN A 30 1.19 -30.42 -18.00
C GLN A 30 2.01 -29.27 -17.39
N GLU A 31 3.32 -29.25 -17.65
CA GLU A 31 4.18 -28.17 -17.21
C GLU A 31 3.77 -26.83 -17.82
N GLN A 32 3.45 -26.79 -19.11
CA GLN A 32 2.97 -25.58 -19.77
C GLN A 32 1.67 -25.07 -19.14
N GLN A 33 0.74 -25.96 -18.86
CA GLN A 33 -0.52 -25.59 -18.21
C GLN A 33 -0.27 -25.02 -16.80
N THR A 34 0.61 -25.65 -16.04
CA THR A 34 0.99 -25.19 -14.71
C THR A 34 1.66 -23.81 -14.77
N GLN A 35 2.61 -23.64 -15.68
CA GLN A 35 3.29 -22.36 -15.86
C GLN A 35 2.34 -21.27 -16.32
N GLN A 36 1.40 -21.60 -17.22
CA GLN A 36 0.38 -20.67 -17.68
C GLN A 36 -0.49 -20.19 -16.52
N ALA A 37 -0.94 -21.13 -15.68
CA ALA A 37 -1.75 -20.81 -14.50
C ALA A 37 -0.97 -19.95 -13.49
N GLU A 38 0.30 -20.26 -13.26
CA GLU A 38 1.17 -19.46 -12.40
C GLU A 38 1.37 -18.06 -12.96
N LEU A 39 1.57 -17.94 -14.27
CA LEU A 39 1.75 -16.66 -14.94
C LEU A 39 0.49 -15.79 -14.83
N GLU A 40 -0.68 -16.38 -15.02
CA GLU A 40 -1.97 -15.69 -14.84
C GLU A 40 -2.16 -15.24 -13.39
N ALA A 41 -1.84 -16.10 -12.42
CA ALA A 41 -1.93 -15.79 -11.01
C ALA A 41 -0.98 -14.63 -10.64
N LEU A 42 0.26 -14.68 -11.11
CA LEU A 42 1.24 -13.61 -10.89
C LEU A 42 0.82 -12.29 -11.54
N THR A 43 0.29 -12.35 -12.75
CA THR A 43 -0.22 -11.16 -13.45
C THR A 43 -1.37 -10.53 -12.67
N SER A 44 -2.28 -11.34 -12.15
CA SER A 44 -3.39 -10.87 -11.31
C SER A 44 -2.89 -10.24 -10.02
N GLN A 45 -1.96 -10.88 -9.33
CA GLN A 45 -1.35 -10.36 -8.10
C GLN A 45 -0.62 -9.04 -8.36
N LEU A 46 0.10 -8.95 -9.47
CA LEU A 46 0.79 -7.71 -9.86
C LEU A 46 -0.20 -6.58 -10.12
N SER A 47 -1.29 -6.86 -10.82
CA SER A 47 -2.36 -5.90 -11.07
C SER A 47 -2.98 -5.39 -9.78
N GLN A 48 -3.27 -6.28 -8.83
CA GLN A 48 -3.81 -5.92 -7.52
C GLN A 48 -2.81 -5.09 -6.71
N ALA A 49 -1.54 -5.49 -6.71
CA ALA A 49 -0.49 -4.75 -6.01
C ALA A 49 -0.33 -3.33 -6.55
N ARG A 50 -0.37 -3.17 -7.87
CA ARG A 50 -0.32 -1.86 -8.52
C ARG A 50 -1.52 -0.98 -8.16
N ALA A 51 -2.72 -1.56 -8.14
CA ALA A 51 -3.92 -0.85 -7.75
C ALA A 51 -3.85 -0.38 -6.29
N GLN A 52 -3.39 -1.23 -5.39
CA GLN A 52 -3.17 -0.89 -3.99
C GLN A 52 -2.13 0.21 -3.81
N LEU A 53 -1.08 0.18 -4.62
CA LEU A 53 -0.02 1.17 -4.58
C LEU A 53 -0.54 2.55 -4.99
N ILE A 54 -1.37 2.61 -6.03
CA ILE A 54 -2.03 3.84 -6.47
C ILE A 54 -2.95 4.40 -5.37
N GLU A 55 -3.74 3.54 -4.74
CA GLU A 55 -4.61 3.94 -3.62
C GLU A 55 -3.81 4.49 -2.44
N ARG A 56 -2.74 3.82 -2.07
CA ARG A 56 -1.87 4.25 -0.97
C ARG A 56 -1.17 5.56 -1.26
N ASP A 57 -0.72 5.77 -2.50
CA ASP A 57 -0.10 7.02 -2.91
C ASP A 57 -1.11 8.18 -2.84
N ALA A 58 -2.34 7.96 -3.28
CA ALA A 58 -3.42 8.94 -3.17
C ALA A 58 -3.76 9.26 -1.72
N GLU A 59 -3.84 8.25 -0.87
CA GLU A 59 -4.08 8.41 0.57
C GLU A 59 -2.94 9.13 1.27
N LYS A 60 -1.71 8.80 0.92
CA LYS A 60 -0.51 9.49 1.43
C LYS A 60 -0.54 10.97 1.09
N LEU A 61 -0.87 11.31 -0.16
CA LEU A 61 -0.97 12.69 -0.59
C LEU A 61 -2.05 13.46 0.20
N ARG A 62 -3.20 12.83 0.41
CA ARG A 62 -4.28 13.41 1.21
C ARG A 62 -3.85 13.65 2.65
N LEU A 63 -3.18 12.66 3.27
CA LEU A 63 -2.67 12.78 4.63
C LEU A 63 -1.61 13.87 4.76
N GLU A 64 -0.73 14.01 3.78
CA GLU A 64 0.26 15.08 3.74
C GLU A 64 -0.41 16.46 3.70
N GLN A 65 -1.47 16.62 2.90
CA GLN A 65 -2.26 17.83 2.84
C GLN A 65 -2.97 18.12 4.16
N ASP A 66 -3.54 17.09 4.80
CA ASP A 66 -4.20 17.23 6.10
C ASP A 66 -3.21 17.65 7.18
N ILE A 67 -2.01 17.07 7.18
CA ILE A 67 -0.94 17.44 8.13
C ILE A 67 -0.55 18.89 7.93
N GLN A 68 -0.39 19.34 6.70
CA GLN A 68 -0.05 20.73 6.41
C GLN A 68 -1.12 21.68 6.89
N GLN A 69 -2.39 21.35 6.65
CA GLN A 69 -3.52 22.14 7.11
C GLN A 69 -3.58 22.20 8.65
N LEU A 70 -3.38 21.05 9.31
CA LEU A 70 -3.35 21.00 10.78
C LEU A 70 -2.19 21.84 11.35
N ASN A 71 -1.04 21.82 10.73
CA ASN A 71 0.09 22.64 11.13
C ASN A 71 -0.23 24.14 10.99
N ASP A 72 -0.87 24.52 9.88
CA ASP A 72 -1.31 25.90 9.67
C ASP A 72 -2.35 26.31 10.72
N ASP A 73 -3.34 25.48 10.99
CA ASP A 73 -4.38 25.71 12.00
C ASP A 73 -3.77 25.81 13.39
N ASN A 74 -2.82 24.95 13.72
CA ASN A 74 -2.10 25.01 15.00
C ASN A 74 -1.31 26.31 15.14
N GLY A 75 -0.70 26.79 14.06
CA GLY A 75 -0.01 28.08 14.06
C GLY A 75 -0.95 29.24 14.34
N LEU A 76 -2.12 29.24 13.72
CA LEU A 76 -3.16 30.26 13.95
C LEU A 76 -3.70 30.19 15.36
N LEU A 77 -3.97 28.99 15.88
CA LEU A 77 -4.46 28.81 17.26
C LEU A 77 -3.44 29.26 18.29
N LYS A 78 -2.16 29.05 18.09
CA LYS A 78 -1.10 29.56 18.97
C LYS A 78 -1.08 31.08 19.01
N LYS A 79 -1.20 31.71 17.83
CA LYS A 79 -1.28 33.18 17.75
C LYS A 79 -2.51 33.72 18.49
N ASP A 80 -3.66 33.08 18.28
CA ASP A 80 -4.90 33.44 18.95
C ASP A 80 -4.79 33.27 20.46
N ASN A 81 -4.17 32.18 20.93
CA ASN A 81 -3.96 31.96 22.36
C ASN A 81 -3.07 33.04 23.00
N VAL A 82 -1.99 33.42 22.31
CA VAL A 82 -1.12 34.50 22.80
C VAL A 82 -1.89 35.82 22.88
N ARG A 83 -2.65 36.13 21.83
CA ARG A 83 -3.47 37.34 21.78
C ARG A 83 -4.51 37.37 22.90
N LEU A 84 -5.24 36.26 23.07
CA LEU A 84 -6.27 36.14 24.12
C LEU A 84 -5.68 36.26 25.55
N SER A 85 -4.54 35.63 25.77
CA SER A 85 -3.81 35.75 27.04
C SER A 85 -3.41 37.19 27.32
N HIS A 86 -2.94 37.89 26.30
CA HIS A 86 -2.56 39.31 26.43
C HIS A 86 -3.79 40.20 26.74
N GLU A 87 -4.89 39.99 25.99
CA GLU A 87 -6.15 40.69 26.23
C GLU A 87 -6.69 40.43 27.64
N ASN A 88 -6.66 39.18 28.09
CA ASN A 88 -7.09 38.83 29.45
C ASN A 88 -6.25 39.52 30.52
N ASN A 89 -4.94 39.60 30.33
CA ASN A 89 -4.06 40.31 31.26
C ASN A 89 -4.34 41.80 31.27
N GLU A 90 -4.62 42.41 30.13
CA GLU A 90 -5.01 43.83 30.05
C GLU A 90 -6.34 44.09 30.78
N TRP A 91 -7.33 43.23 30.56
CA TRP A 91 -8.63 43.35 31.26
C TRP A 91 -8.49 43.16 32.76
N ALA A 92 -7.67 42.22 33.21
CA ALA A 92 -7.39 42.02 34.63
C ALA A 92 -6.74 43.25 35.25
N ALA A 93 -5.78 43.87 34.58
CA ALA A 93 -5.14 45.09 35.04
C ALA A 93 -6.13 46.26 35.12
N LYS A 94 -7.01 46.41 34.13
CA LYS A 94 -8.07 47.41 34.14
C LYS A 94 -9.07 47.20 35.29
N ALA A 95 -9.45 45.96 35.53
CA ALA A 95 -10.34 45.58 36.62
C ALA A 95 -9.72 45.92 37.98
N GLU A 96 -8.44 45.63 38.18
CA GLU A 96 -7.70 45.99 39.38
C GLU A 96 -7.65 47.52 39.58
N SER A 97 -7.36 48.28 38.53
CA SER A 97 -7.34 49.72 38.56
C SER A 97 -8.69 50.30 38.94
N LEU A 98 -9.78 49.79 38.41
CA LEU A 98 -11.13 50.17 38.72
C LEU A 98 -11.50 49.88 40.19
N LEU A 99 -11.08 48.67 40.65
CA LEU A 99 -11.31 48.30 42.06
C LEU A 99 -10.57 49.20 43.01
N ASP A 100 -9.34 49.55 42.73
CA ASP A 100 -8.52 50.45 43.49
C ASP A 100 -9.16 51.86 43.56
N MET A 101 -9.66 52.35 42.44
CA MET A 101 -10.40 53.64 42.40
C MET A 101 -11.64 53.60 43.26
N LEU A 102 -12.41 52.51 43.22
CA LEU A 102 -13.60 52.34 44.04
C LEU A 102 -13.26 52.28 45.52
N GLN A 103 -12.21 51.67 45.94
CA GLN A 103 -11.72 51.58 47.29
C GLN A 103 -11.27 52.94 47.80
N LEU A 104 -10.61 53.74 46.97
CA LEU A 104 -10.22 55.12 47.31
C LEU A 104 -11.43 56.04 47.47
N ALA A 105 -12.48 55.82 46.66
CA ALA A 105 -13.70 56.62 46.77
C ALA A 105 -14.49 56.35 48.04
N ASP A 106 -14.41 55.12 48.57
CA ASP A 106 -15.09 54.68 49.79
C ASP A 106 -14.32 55.05 51.05
N ALA A 107 -13.08 55.51 50.95
CA ALA A 107 -12.24 55.85 52.08
C ALA A 107 -12.60 57.27 52.70
#